data_3f6979d99a90b3831c8bbae28cc34a33
#
_entry.id   3f6979d99a90b3831c8bbae28cc34a33
#
_cell.length_a   1.000
_cell.length_b   1.000
_cell.length_c   1.000
_cell.angle_alpha   90.00
_cell.angle_beta   90.00
_cell.angle_gamma   90.00
#
_symmetry.space_group_name_H-M   'P 1'
#
loop_
_entity.id
_entity.type
_entity.pdbx_description
1 polymer ?
#
loop_
_entity_poly.entity_id
_entity_poly.type
_entity_poly.pdbx_seq_one_letter_code
_entity_poly.pdbx_strand_id
1 'polypeptide(L)'
;VYSAALVTNPTLPIYKQDVNKDVLSSMPEYDGPWAQPSALVAIANPLSTIETANGRHHRQRTRLNGNVTFQPIESLKFNALLSWDRYYETRGYRETFDNFNTTVAHSRDGFASRGTCETTDQLFEFTAQYSEVFGIHNISVLGGYGYQKNIWEDYWMRNWNFPTDQFGWDNIALGRGDSDIAGAAIPINSNKTSGNLISFFGRINYILAGKYLATISVRHEADSKFVGSDQVWGTFPAVSLAWRINEENFMKNIKWINSLKLRAG
;
A
#
# COMPACT_ATOMS: atom_id res chain seq x y z
N VAL A 1 -20.87 -6.23 -6.61
CA VAL A 1 -22.23 -6.05 -6.09
C VAL A 1 -22.82 -4.71 -6.49
N TYR A 2 -22.17 -3.58 -6.19
CA TYR A 2 -22.70 -2.25 -6.49
C TYR A 2 -22.95 -2.02 -7.98
N SER A 3 -22.00 -2.36 -8.84
CA SER A 3 -22.18 -2.28 -10.30
C SER A 3 -23.31 -3.18 -10.83
N ALA A 4 -23.45 -4.38 -10.27
CA ALA A 4 -24.55 -5.27 -10.61
C ALA A 4 -25.91 -4.67 -10.21
N ALA A 5 -26.01 -4.06 -9.02
CA ALA A 5 -27.25 -3.41 -8.57
C ALA A 5 -27.67 -2.23 -9.47
N LEU A 6 -26.73 -1.48 -10.04
CA LEU A 6 -27.02 -0.36 -10.94
C LEU A 6 -27.61 -0.77 -12.31
N VAL A 7 -27.28 -1.97 -12.77
CA VAL A 7 -27.71 -2.46 -14.10
C VAL A 7 -28.80 -3.54 -14.04
N THR A 8 -29.12 -4.03 -12.84
CA THR A 8 -30.22 -4.99 -12.65
C THR A 8 -31.56 -4.28 -12.74
N ASN A 9 -32.51 -4.87 -13.49
CA ASN A 9 -33.86 -4.32 -13.57
C ASN A 9 -34.50 -4.30 -12.17
N PRO A 10 -34.92 -3.12 -11.64
CA PRO A 10 -35.49 -2.99 -10.31
C PRO A 10 -36.87 -3.72 -10.15
N THR A 11 -37.51 -4.08 -11.27
CA THR A 11 -38.78 -4.83 -11.25
C THR A 11 -38.59 -6.34 -11.29
N LEU A 12 -37.33 -6.83 -11.40
CA LEU A 12 -37.07 -8.27 -11.36
C LEU A 12 -37.26 -8.78 -9.93
N PRO A 13 -38.09 -9.82 -9.71
CA PRO A 13 -38.23 -10.44 -8.41
C PRO A 13 -36.90 -10.99 -7.88
N ILE A 14 -36.76 -11.03 -6.57
CA ILE A 14 -35.52 -11.52 -5.91
C ILE A 14 -35.39 -13.05 -6.09
N TYR A 15 -36.51 -13.76 -5.96
CA TYR A 15 -36.55 -15.23 -6.00
C TYR A 15 -37.21 -15.75 -7.25
N LYS A 16 -36.78 -16.91 -7.74
CA LYS A 16 -37.39 -17.61 -8.91
C LYS A 16 -38.85 -17.88 -8.78
N GLN A 17 -39.33 -18.27 -7.58
CA GLN A 17 -40.74 -18.58 -7.32
C GLN A 17 -41.67 -17.40 -7.58
N ASP A 18 -41.17 -16.18 -7.51
CA ASP A 18 -41.91 -14.93 -7.68
C ASP A 18 -41.90 -14.43 -9.14
N VAL A 19 -41.18 -15.14 -10.03
CA VAL A 19 -41.04 -14.78 -11.44
C VAL A 19 -42.15 -15.39 -12.28
N ASN A 20 -42.72 -14.61 -13.21
CA ASN A 20 -43.67 -15.15 -14.17
C ASN A 20 -43.04 -16.29 -15.00
N LYS A 21 -43.77 -17.35 -15.29
CA LYS A 21 -43.31 -18.54 -16.03
C LYS A 21 -42.71 -18.20 -17.41
N ASP A 22 -43.30 -17.23 -18.12
CA ASP A 22 -42.81 -16.81 -19.43
C ASP A 22 -41.44 -16.15 -19.36
N VAL A 23 -41.19 -15.37 -18.30
CA VAL A 23 -39.89 -14.74 -18.02
C VAL A 23 -38.88 -15.76 -17.51
N LEU A 24 -39.34 -16.70 -16.65
CA LEU A 24 -38.49 -17.75 -16.09
C LEU A 24 -37.90 -18.65 -17.18
N SER A 25 -38.63 -18.92 -18.26
CA SER A 25 -38.12 -19.72 -19.38
C SER A 25 -36.96 -19.04 -20.15
N SER A 26 -36.81 -17.74 -20.03
CA SER A 26 -35.73 -16.97 -20.65
C SER A 26 -34.48 -16.80 -19.75
N MET A 27 -34.55 -17.23 -18.50
CA MET A 27 -33.45 -17.17 -17.55
C MET A 27 -32.47 -18.33 -17.75
N PRO A 28 -31.19 -18.16 -17.41
CA PRO A 28 -30.21 -19.24 -17.41
C PRO A 28 -30.69 -20.38 -16.49
N GLU A 29 -30.43 -21.60 -16.92
CA GLU A 29 -30.64 -22.77 -16.06
C GLU A 29 -29.69 -22.70 -14.87
N TYR A 30 -30.26 -22.77 -13.66
CA TYR A 30 -29.53 -22.55 -12.43
C TYR A 30 -30.32 -23.14 -11.26
N ASP A 31 -29.70 -23.98 -10.45
CA ASP A 31 -30.41 -24.74 -9.37
C ASP A 31 -30.69 -23.89 -8.12
N GLY A 32 -30.08 -22.74 -7.96
CA GLY A 32 -30.29 -21.85 -6.81
C GLY A 32 -31.65 -21.17 -6.80
N PRO A 33 -32.08 -20.65 -5.65
CA PRO A 33 -33.41 -20.05 -5.45
C PRO A 33 -33.59 -18.66 -6.04
N TRP A 34 -32.48 -18.01 -6.49
CA TRP A 34 -32.45 -16.62 -6.89
C TRP A 34 -32.96 -16.42 -8.33
N ALA A 35 -33.75 -15.38 -8.55
CA ALA A 35 -34.04 -14.94 -9.91
C ALA A 35 -32.80 -14.29 -10.52
N GLN A 36 -32.33 -14.82 -11.64
CA GLN A 36 -31.15 -14.28 -12.34
C GLN A 36 -31.57 -13.41 -13.52
N PRO A 37 -30.81 -12.38 -13.87
CA PRO A 37 -31.02 -11.63 -15.11
C PRO A 37 -30.93 -12.56 -16.32
N SER A 38 -31.50 -12.14 -17.47
CA SER A 38 -31.45 -12.92 -18.71
C SER A 38 -30.01 -13.30 -19.07
N ALA A 39 -29.82 -14.42 -19.76
CA ALA A 39 -28.51 -14.91 -20.23
C ALA A 39 -27.71 -13.93 -21.09
N LEU A 40 -28.36 -12.89 -21.63
CA LEU A 40 -27.72 -11.83 -22.41
C LEU A 40 -26.91 -10.84 -21.56
N VAL A 41 -27.14 -10.86 -20.25
CA VAL A 41 -26.43 -9.96 -19.29
C VAL A 41 -25.73 -10.84 -18.28
N ALA A 42 -24.43 -11.01 -18.41
CA ALA A 42 -23.59 -11.81 -17.50
C ALA A 42 -23.44 -11.16 -16.11
N ILE A 43 -24.57 -10.78 -15.50
CA ILE A 43 -24.61 -10.08 -14.22
C ILE A 43 -25.52 -10.87 -13.28
N ALA A 44 -24.92 -11.36 -12.20
CA ALA A 44 -25.63 -12.06 -11.15
C ALA A 44 -26.63 -11.14 -10.41
N ASN A 45 -27.70 -11.71 -9.89
CA ASN A 45 -28.57 -11.02 -8.95
C ASN A 45 -27.74 -10.47 -7.78
N PRO A 46 -27.80 -9.16 -7.50
CA PRO A 46 -26.96 -8.54 -6.47
C PRO A 46 -27.13 -9.15 -5.08
N LEU A 47 -28.37 -9.52 -4.74
CA LEU A 47 -28.67 -10.12 -3.44
C LEU A 47 -28.12 -11.55 -3.36
N SER A 48 -28.25 -12.35 -4.43
CA SER A 48 -27.63 -13.67 -4.47
C SER A 48 -26.12 -13.60 -4.28
N THR A 49 -25.45 -12.61 -4.86
CA THR A 49 -24.00 -12.41 -4.69
C THR A 49 -23.63 -12.11 -3.23
N ILE A 50 -24.45 -11.33 -2.51
CA ILE A 50 -24.20 -11.02 -1.09
C ILE A 50 -24.41 -12.26 -0.21
N GLU A 51 -25.46 -13.03 -0.47
CA GLU A 51 -25.83 -14.18 0.35
C GLU A 51 -24.94 -15.41 0.09
N THR A 52 -24.48 -15.56 -1.16
CA THR A 52 -23.74 -16.76 -1.59
C THR A 52 -22.23 -16.58 -1.64
N ALA A 53 -21.71 -15.35 -1.40
CA ALA A 53 -20.29 -15.07 -1.33
C ALA A 53 -19.93 -14.46 0.04
N ASN A 54 -18.82 -14.92 0.61
CA ASN A 54 -18.33 -14.42 1.89
C ASN A 54 -16.80 -14.32 1.88
N GLY A 55 -16.29 -13.25 2.47
CA GLY A 55 -14.84 -13.02 2.58
C GLY A 55 -14.45 -12.42 3.92
N ARG A 56 -13.28 -12.83 4.41
CA ARG A 56 -12.71 -12.31 5.64
C ARG A 56 -11.27 -11.86 5.41
N HIS A 57 -10.98 -10.63 5.84
CA HIS A 57 -9.62 -10.10 5.92
C HIS A 57 -9.29 -9.85 7.39
N HIS A 58 -8.25 -10.50 7.87
CA HIS A 58 -7.69 -10.24 9.19
C HIS A 58 -6.34 -9.54 9.01
N ARG A 59 -6.19 -8.34 9.59
CA ARG A 59 -5.02 -7.48 9.43
C ARG A 59 -4.40 -7.19 10.77
N GLN A 60 -3.08 -7.32 10.82
CA GLN A 60 -2.28 -6.96 11.99
C GLN A 60 -1.14 -6.05 11.54
N ARG A 61 -0.91 -4.98 12.25
CA ARG A 61 0.24 -4.11 12.02
C ARG A 61 0.95 -3.86 13.34
N THR A 62 2.23 -4.13 13.35
CA THR A 62 3.11 -3.87 14.50
C THR A 62 4.17 -2.88 14.06
N ARG A 63 4.28 -1.77 14.78
CA ARG A 63 5.28 -0.74 14.51
C ARG A 63 6.07 -0.46 15.78
N LEU A 64 7.40 -0.57 15.66
CA LEU A 64 8.35 -0.26 16.72
C LEU A 64 9.29 0.83 16.21
N ASN A 65 9.43 1.90 16.99
CA ASN A 65 10.36 2.98 16.71
C ASN A 65 11.19 3.25 17.95
N GLY A 66 12.49 3.28 17.78
CA GLY A 66 13.45 3.67 18.81
C GLY A 66 14.26 4.86 18.31
N ASN A 67 14.39 5.88 19.14
CA ASN A 67 15.21 7.04 18.84
C ASN A 67 16.14 7.30 20.03
N VAL A 68 17.44 7.38 19.77
CA VAL A 68 18.47 7.72 20.75
C VAL A 68 19.17 8.99 20.30
N THR A 69 19.16 9.98 21.17
CA THR A 69 19.88 11.23 20.98
C THR A 69 21.00 11.32 22.01
N PHE A 70 22.21 11.59 21.56
CA PHE A 70 23.38 11.82 22.41
C PHE A 70 23.99 13.18 22.05
N GLN A 71 24.08 14.05 23.03
CA GLN A 71 24.59 15.40 22.89
C GLN A 71 25.71 15.62 23.90
N PRO A 72 26.99 15.34 23.54
CA PRO A 72 28.13 15.46 24.43
C PRO A 72 28.47 16.90 24.79
N ILE A 73 28.21 17.83 23.87
CA ILE A 73 28.36 19.28 24.04
C ILE A 73 27.19 20.01 23.34
N GLU A 74 26.93 21.25 23.71
CA GLU A 74 25.79 22.02 23.18
C GLU A 74 25.76 22.12 21.67
N SER A 75 26.92 22.22 21.04
CA SER A 75 27.04 22.37 19.58
C SER A 75 27.02 21.05 18.80
N LEU A 76 27.19 19.87 19.44
CA LEU A 76 27.31 18.58 18.75
C LEU A 76 26.24 17.58 19.20
N LYS A 77 25.42 17.14 18.26
CA LYS A 77 24.32 16.22 18.49
C LYS A 77 24.39 15.01 17.56
N PHE A 78 24.31 13.83 18.13
CA PHE A 78 24.15 12.56 17.41
C PHE A 78 22.74 12.04 17.61
N ASN A 79 22.16 11.49 16.55
CA ASN A 79 20.85 10.87 16.62
C ASN A 79 20.87 9.54 15.86
N ALA A 80 20.33 8.49 16.49
CA ALA A 80 20.13 7.19 15.88
C ALA A 80 18.66 6.82 15.95
N LEU A 81 18.06 6.56 14.79
CA LEU A 81 16.68 6.12 14.62
C LEU A 81 16.67 4.68 14.13
N LEU A 82 15.90 3.84 14.82
CA LEU A 82 15.56 2.49 14.41
C LEU A 82 14.06 2.39 14.25
N SER A 83 13.60 1.87 13.12
CA SER A 83 12.19 1.60 12.89
C SER A 83 12.00 0.21 12.31
N TRP A 84 11.02 -0.49 12.82
CA TRP A 84 10.56 -1.77 12.31
C TRP A 84 9.04 -1.74 12.22
N ASP A 85 8.49 -1.98 11.03
CA ASP A 85 7.07 -2.00 10.75
C ASP A 85 6.74 -3.31 10.05
N ARG A 86 5.86 -4.10 10.63
CA ARG A 86 5.37 -5.33 10.05
C ARG A 86 3.87 -5.25 9.85
N TYR A 87 3.44 -5.43 8.62
CA TYR A 87 2.06 -5.61 8.23
C TYR A 87 1.84 -7.06 7.82
N TYR A 88 0.86 -7.71 8.43
CA TYR A 88 0.48 -9.07 8.14
C TYR A 88 -1.02 -9.15 7.88
N GLU A 89 -1.42 -9.79 6.79
CA GLU A 89 -2.81 -9.96 6.40
C GLU A 89 -3.08 -11.42 6.03
N THR A 90 -4.18 -11.97 6.57
CA THR A 90 -4.77 -13.22 6.09
C THR A 90 -6.07 -12.93 5.39
N ARG A 91 -6.29 -13.56 4.25
CA ARG A 91 -7.48 -13.45 3.42
C ARG A 91 -8.12 -14.80 3.26
N GLY A 92 -9.44 -14.85 3.42
CA GLY A 92 -10.26 -15.99 3.08
C GLY A 92 -11.45 -15.50 2.27
N TYR A 93 -11.81 -16.21 1.21
CA TYR A 93 -12.99 -15.93 0.40
C TYR A 93 -13.61 -17.23 -0.08
N ARG A 94 -14.95 -17.30 -0.09
CA ARG A 94 -15.71 -18.44 -0.60
C ARG A 94 -16.94 -17.99 -1.38
N GLU A 95 -17.34 -18.83 -2.29
CA GLU A 95 -18.65 -18.81 -2.95
C GLU A 95 -19.30 -20.17 -2.73
N THR A 96 -20.58 -20.17 -2.37
CA THR A 96 -21.36 -21.41 -2.15
C THR A 96 -21.78 -22.06 -3.47
N PHE A 97 -22.37 -23.25 -3.41
CA PHE A 97 -22.91 -23.94 -4.57
C PHE A 97 -23.98 -23.14 -5.31
N ASP A 98 -24.72 -22.32 -4.57
CA ASP A 98 -25.80 -21.49 -5.13
C ASP A 98 -25.28 -20.19 -5.75
N ASN A 99 -23.94 -19.96 -5.81
CA ASN A 99 -23.40 -18.76 -6.39
C ASN A 99 -23.46 -18.83 -7.91
N PHE A 100 -24.13 -17.85 -8.52
CA PHE A 100 -24.34 -17.80 -9.97
C PHE A 100 -23.03 -17.78 -10.76
N ASN A 101 -22.02 -17.03 -10.30
CA ASN A 101 -20.75 -16.96 -11.01
C ASN A 101 -20.02 -18.31 -11.02
N THR A 102 -20.10 -19.06 -9.92
CA THR A 102 -19.43 -20.35 -9.80
C THR A 102 -20.18 -21.42 -10.57
N THR A 103 -21.50 -21.51 -10.44
CA THR A 103 -22.30 -22.58 -11.04
C THR A 103 -22.60 -22.34 -12.52
N VAL A 104 -23.10 -21.18 -12.90
CA VAL A 104 -23.55 -20.92 -14.28
C VAL A 104 -22.41 -20.43 -15.17
N ALA A 105 -21.61 -19.44 -14.70
CA ALA A 105 -20.55 -18.88 -15.52
C ALA A 105 -19.34 -19.82 -15.68
N HIS A 106 -19.12 -20.73 -14.72
CA HIS A 106 -17.94 -21.60 -14.68
C HIS A 106 -18.26 -23.09 -14.53
N SER A 107 -19.52 -23.49 -14.47
CA SER A 107 -19.96 -24.92 -14.33
C SER A 107 -19.24 -25.63 -13.17
N ARG A 108 -19.13 -24.97 -12.00
CA ARG A 108 -18.39 -25.46 -10.84
C ARG A 108 -19.24 -25.43 -9.58
N ASP A 109 -19.00 -26.37 -8.66
CA ASP A 109 -19.70 -26.47 -7.38
C ASP A 109 -18.85 -25.80 -6.28
N GLY A 110 -19.19 -24.53 -5.99
CA GLY A 110 -18.51 -23.76 -4.98
C GLY A 110 -17.08 -23.32 -5.36
N PHE A 111 -16.60 -22.31 -4.66
CA PHE A 111 -15.25 -21.78 -4.78
C PHE A 111 -14.72 -21.38 -3.42
N ALA A 112 -13.44 -21.61 -3.17
CA ALA A 112 -12.77 -21.05 -2.01
C ALA A 112 -11.33 -20.63 -2.36
N SER A 113 -10.89 -19.54 -1.75
CA SER A 113 -9.51 -19.09 -1.81
C SER A 113 -9.01 -18.68 -0.42
N ARG A 114 -7.71 -18.88 -0.20
CA ARG A 114 -7.02 -18.45 1.02
C ARG A 114 -5.64 -17.96 0.68
N GLY A 115 -5.20 -16.92 1.37
CA GLY A 115 -3.86 -16.37 1.18
C GLY A 115 -3.40 -15.53 2.34
N THR A 116 -2.11 -15.22 2.34
CA THR A 116 -1.48 -14.28 3.26
C THR A 116 -0.66 -13.26 2.48
N CYS A 117 -0.53 -12.09 3.06
CA CYS A 117 0.37 -11.05 2.58
C CYS A 117 1.12 -10.49 3.78
N GLU A 118 2.43 -10.42 3.68
CA GLU A 118 3.28 -9.83 4.70
C GLU A 118 4.18 -8.77 4.09
N THR A 119 4.26 -7.62 4.74
CA THR A 119 5.22 -6.57 4.41
C THR A 119 6.01 -6.23 5.66
N THR A 120 7.34 -6.25 5.54
CA THR A 120 8.24 -5.83 6.63
C THR A 120 9.14 -4.70 6.14
N ASP A 121 9.04 -3.56 6.81
CA ASP A 121 9.88 -2.39 6.60
C ASP A 121 10.84 -2.21 7.77
N GLN A 122 12.12 -2.05 7.48
CA GLN A 122 13.18 -1.79 8.45
C GLN A 122 13.91 -0.50 8.05
N LEU A 123 14.12 0.38 8.99
CA LEU A 123 14.87 1.62 8.81
C LEU A 123 15.88 1.77 9.93
N PHE A 124 17.11 2.06 9.55
CA PHE A 124 18.14 2.60 10.41
C PHE A 124 18.62 3.93 9.84
N GLU A 125 18.63 4.96 10.65
CA GLU A 125 19.19 6.25 10.29
C GLU A 125 20.09 6.75 11.40
N PHE A 126 21.28 7.20 11.05
CA PHE A 126 22.21 7.84 11.95
C PHE A 126 22.55 9.23 11.41
N THR A 127 22.50 10.24 12.26
CA THR A 127 22.87 11.61 11.93
C THR A 127 23.81 12.19 12.97
N ALA A 128 24.75 13.00 12.49
CA ALA A 128 25.61 13.87 13.31
C ALA A 128 25.35 15.31 12.88
N GLN A 129 25.05 16.18 13.82
CA GLN A 129 24.80 17.59 13.60
C GLN A 129 25.73 18.43 14.49
N TYR A 130 26.43 19.37 13.87
CA TYR A 130 27.16 20.42 14.55
C TYR A 130 26.52 21.76 14.27
N SER A 131 26.26 22.57 15.29
CA SER A 131 25.64 23.89 15.15
C SER A 131 26.31 24.86 16.10
N GLU A 132 26.78 26.01 15.58
CA GLU A 132 27.50 26.99 16.35
C GLU A 132 27.25 28.41 15.82
N VAL A 133 27.36 29.39 16.71
CA VAL A 133 27.22 30.81 16.39
C VAL A 133 28.51 31.53 16.71
N PHE A 134 29.14 32.07 15.67
CA PHE A 134 30.41 32.85 15.76
C PHE A 134 30.10 34.31 15.42
N GLY A 135 29.79 35.13 16.40
CA GLY A 135 29.44 36.53 16.18
C GLY A 135 28.20 36.68 15.27
N ILE A 136 28.38 37.18 14.05
CA ILE A 136 27.28 37.34 13.07
C ILE A 136 27.08 36.10 12.19
N HIS A 137 27.85 35.04 12.36
CA HIS A 137 27.84 33.82 11.58
C HIS A 137 27.14 32.73 12.37
N ASN A 138 26.08 32.12 11.81
CA ASN A 138 25.44 30.93 12.35
C ASN A 138 25.61 29.81 11.33
N ILE A 139 26.26 28.73 11.74
CA ILE A 139 26.57 27.58 10.89
C ILE A 139 25.94 26.33 11.52
N SER A 140 25.24 25.54 10.70
CA SER A 140 24.80 24.21 11.08
C SER A 140 25.17 23.23 9.98
N VAL A 141 25.93 22.20 10.35
CA VAL A 141 26.36 21.11 9.46
C VAL A 141 25.74 19.83 9.94
N LEU A 142 25.10 19.09 9.04
CA LEU A 142 24.52 17.77 9.29
C LEU A 142 25.10 16.78 8.29
N GLY A 143 25.55 15.64 8.78
CA GLY A 143 25.88 14.46 7.98
C GLY A 143 25.09 13.26 8.47
N GLY A 144 24.73 12.36 7.59
CA GLY A 144 23.93 11.19 7.96
C GLY A 144 24.12 10.02 7.02
N TYR A 145 23.75 8.87 7.57
CA TYR A 145 23.67 7.58 6.89
C TYR A 145 22.28 7.00 7.12
N GLY A 146 21.67 6.47 6.07
CA GLY A 146 20.40 5.78 6.13
C GLY A 146 20.47 4.41 5.44
N TYR A 147 19.87 3.43 6.07
CA TYR A 147 19.63 2.10 5.50
C TYR A 147 18.16 1.76 5.65
N GLN A 148 17.51 1.41 4.54
CA GLN A 148 16.14 0.96 4.52
C GLN A 148 16.06 -0.39 3.83
N LYS A 149 15.27 -1.30 4.39
CA LYS A 149 14.96 -2.60 3.80
C LYS A 149 13.46 -2.80 3.80
N ASN A 150 12.92 -3.14 2.64
CA ASN A 150 11.53 -3.55 2.47
C ASN A 150 11.51 -5.02 2.03
N ILE A 151 10.65 -5.82 2.63
CA ILE A 151 10.38 -7.20 2.25
C ILE A 151 8.88 -7.32 2.06
N TRP A 152 8.46 -7.79 0.90
CA TRP A 152 7.08 -8.13 0.61
C TRP A 152 6.99 -9.59 0.22
N GLU A 153 6.06 -10.32 0.84
CA GLU A 153 5.86 -11.75 0.63
C GLU A 153 4.37 -12.04 0.61
N ASP A 154 3.92 -12.77 -0.39
CA ASP A 154 2.55 -13.26 -0.44
C ASP A 154 2.48 -14.70 -0.93
N TYR A 155 1.47 -15.40 -0.50
CA TYR A 155 1.03 -16.62 -1.10
C TYR A 155 -0.48 -16.72 -1.10
N TRP A 156 -1.03 -17.42 -2.08
CA TRP A 156 -2.44 -17.75 -2.14
C TRP A 156 -2.67 -19.08 -2.81
N MET A 157 -3.80 -19.70 -2.45
CA MET A 157 -4.32 -20.92 -3.05
C MET A 157 -5.82 -20.76 -3.28
N ARG A 158 -6.34 -21.46 -4.27
CA ARG A 158 -7.77 -21.50 -4.57
C ARG A 158 -8.16 -22.87 -5.08
N ASN A 159 -9.43 -23.24 -4.86
CA ASN A 159 -9.96 -24.50 -5.33
C ASN A 159 -11.46 -24.38 -5.59
N TRP A 160 -12.00 -25.33 -6.30
CA TRP A 160 -13.40 -25.44 -6.73
C TRP A 160 -13.94 -26.82 -6.47
N ASN A 161 -15.25 -27.03 -6.75
CA ASN A 161 -15.94 -28.34 -6.71
C ASN A 161 -15.81 -28.99 -5.34
N PHE A 162 -16.26 -28.27 -4.32
CA PHE A 162 -16.25 -28.76 -2.95
C PHE A 162 -17.40 -29.75 -2.72
N PRO A 163 -17.23 -30.79 -1.91
CA PRO A 163 -18.32 -31.72 -1.56
C PRO A 163 -19.31 -31.10 -0.57
N THR A 164 -19.00 -29.97 0.04
CA THR A 164 -19.84 -29.30 1.03
C THR A 164 -19.41 -27.84 1.21
N ASP A 165 -20.38 -26.97 1.51
CA ASP A 165 -20.12 -25.53 1.83
C ASP A 165 -19.70 -25.29 3.29
N GLN A 166 -19.66 -26.32 4.14
CA GLN A 166 -19.50 -26.14 5.59
C GLN A 166 -18.11 -25.59 5.99
N PHE A 167 -17.06 -25.95 5.26
CA PHE A 167 -15.68 -25.59 5.62
C PHE A 167 -15.22 -24.26 5.03
N GLY A 168 -15.92 -23.75 4.02
CA GLY A 168 -15.53 -22.51 3.35
C GLY A 168 -14.06 -22.53 2.89
N TRP A 169 -13.29 -21.54 3.29
CA TRP A 169 -11.84 -21.46 2.99
C TRP A 169 -10.94 -22.15 4.01
N ASP A 170 -11.48 -22.80 5.04
CA ASP A 170 -10.65 -23.40 6.09
C ASP A 170 -10.11 -24.78 5.70
N ASN A 171 -10.70 -25.42 4.67
CA ASN A 171 -10.18 -26.67 4.11
C ASN A 171 -10.19 -26.64 2.57
N ILE A 172 -9.23 -25.93 1.98
CA ILE A 172 -9.09 -25.80 0.52
C ILE A 172 -8.81 -27.16 -0.17
N ALA A 173 -8.17 -28.09 0.54
CA ALA A 173 -7.82 -29.39 -0.02
C ALA A 173 -9.03 -30.30 -0.35
N LEU A 174 -10.20 -30.02 0.19
CA LEU A 174 -11.42 -30.78 -0.12
C LEU A 174 -11.98 -30.54 -1.52
N GLY A 175 -11.62 -29.41 -2.14
CA GLY A 175 -12.01 -29.14 -3.53
C GLY A 175 -11.37 -30.11 -4.50
N ARG A 176 -12.11 -30.49 -5.54
CA ARG A 176 -11.69 -31.49 -6.55
C ARG A 176 -10.97 -30.88 -7.75
N GLY A 177 -10.70 -29.56 -7.70
CA GLY A 177 -10.08 -28.84 -8.80
C GLY A 177 -11.09 -28.37 -9.85
N ASP A 178 -10.60 -28.07 -11.04
CA ASP A 178 -11.44 -27.69 -12.18
C ASP A 178 -11.95 -28.95 -12.86
N SER A 179 -13.27 -29.17 -12.87
CA SER A 179 -13.88 -30.35 -13.46
C SER A 179 -13.66 -30.46 -14.97
N ASP A 180 -13.46 -29.34 -15.64
CA ASP A 180 -13.32 -29.29 -17.11
C ASP A 180 -11.90 -29.67 -17.57
N ILE A 181 -10.92 -29.72 -16.64
CA ILE A 181 -9.56 -30.08 -16.95
C ILE A 181 -9.14 -31.25 -16.05
N ALA A 182 -9.29 -32.45 -16.56
CA ALA A 182 -8.84 -33.66 -15.85
C ALA A 182 -7.37 -33.57 -15.47
N GLY A 183 -7.08 -33.64 -14.16
CA GLY A 183 -5.71 -33.52 -13.63
C GLY A 183 -5.16 -32.09 -13.51
N ALA A 184 -6.02 -31.07 -13.64
CA ALA A 184 -5.59 -29.68 -13.39
C ALA A 184 -5.07 -29.53 -11.97
N ALA A 185 -3.86 -29.00 -11.84
CA ALA A 185 -3.28 -28.72 -10.53
C ALA A 185 -4.07 -27.60 -9.83
N ILE A 186 -4.25 -27.74 -8.52
CA ILE A 186 -4.82 -26.68 -7.68
C ILE A 186 -3.93 -25.44 -7.83
N PRO A 187 -4.47 -24.28 -8.26
CA PRO A 187 -3.67 -23.08 -8.41
C PRO A 187 -3.14 -22.60 -7.06
N ILE A 188 -1.82 -22.63 -6.94
CA ILE A 188 -1.07 -22.11 -5.81
C ILE A 188 -0.07 -21.10 -6.36
N ASN A 189 0.08 -19.97 -5.71
CA ASN A 189 1.08 -18.98 -6.07
C ASN A 189 1.77 -18.45 -4.81
N SER A 190 3.07 -18.17 -4.94
CA SER A 190 3.85 -17.50 -3.92
C SER A 190 4.81 -16.51 -4.57
N ASN A 191 5.01 -15.39 -3.95
CA ASN A 191 5.95 -14.39 -4.41
C ASN A 191 6.65 -13.74 -3.21
N LYS A 192 7.94 -13.43 -3.38
CA LYS A 192 8.75 -12.72 -2.41
C LYS A 192 9.64 -11.72 -3.12
N THR A 193 9.51 -10.46 -2.75
CA THR A 193 10.38 -9.39 -3.23
C THR A 193 11.05 -8.71 -2.05
N SER A 194 12.27 -8.23 -2.27
CA SER A 194 12.98 -7.42 -1.29
C SER A 194 13.70 -6.27 -1.98
N GLY A 195 13.69 -5.12 -1.33
CA GLY A 195 14.41 -3.93 -1.77
C GLY A 195 15.24 -3.37 -0.64
N ASN A 196 16.42 -2.87 -0.97
CA ASN A 196 17.30 -2.17 -0.03
C ASN A 196 17.64 -0.79 -0.60
N LEU A 197 17.65 0.21 0.27
CA LEU A 197 18.10 1.57 -0.04
C LEU A 197 19.21 1.93 0.96
N ILE A 198 20.35 2.36 0.45
CA ILE A 198 21.44 2.90 1.24
C ILE A 198 21.61 4.35 0.85
N SER A 199 21.72 5.24 1.81
CA SER A 199 21.90 6.68 1.54
C SER A 199 22.93 7.32 2.47
N PHE A 200 23.78 8.17 1.89
CA PHE A 200 24.62 9.13 2.60
C PHE A 200 24.10 10.52 2.27
N PHE A 201 23.97 11.36 3.27
CA PHE A 201 23.48 12.71 3.05
C PHE A 201 24.18 13.72 3.92
N GLY A 202 24.29 14.94 3.40
CA GLY A 202 24.88 16.06 4.10
C GLY A 202 24.14 17.35 3.81
N ARG A 203 24.12 18.24 4.79
CA ARG A 203 23.52 19.57 4.67
C ARG A 203 24.34 20.60 5.44
N ILE A 204 24.58 21.73 4.83
CA ILE A 204 25.15 22.90 5.46
C ILE A 204 24.13 24.02 5.39
N ASN A 205 23.75 24.56 6.53
CA ASN A 205 22.97 25.78 6.64
C ASN A 205 23.91 26.90 7.17
N TYR A 206 23.91 28.03 6.49
CA TYR A 206 24.66 29.19 6.87
C TYR A 206 23.76 30.42 6.94
N ILE A 207 23.86 31.16 8.03
CA ILE A 207 23.12 32.41 8.20
C ILE A 207 24.14 33.51 8.56
N LEU A 208 24.20 34.54 7.74
CA LEU A 208 25.05 35.70 7.95
C LEU A 208 24.21 36.87 8.46
N ALA A 209 24.60 37.44 9.59
CA ALA A 209 23.99 38.61 10.23
C ALA A 209 22.45 38.50 10.44
N GLY A 210 21.89 37.28 10.49
CA GLY A 210 20.46 37.03 10.54
C GLY A 210 19.71 37.34 9.24
N LYS A 211 20.36 37.83 8.19
CA LYS A 211 19.77 38.39 6.96
C LYS A 211 19.91 37.48 5.75
N TYR A 212 21.10 36.93 5.51
CA TYR A 212 21.44 36.14 4.34
C TYR A 212 21.52 34.68 4.75
N LEU A 213 20.73 33.84 4.10
CA LEU A 213 20.66 32.40 4.38
C LEU A 213 21.09 31.63 3.15
N ALA A 214 21.96 30.66 3.35
CA ALA A 214 22.40 29.73 2.32
C ALA A 214 22.22 28.29 2.85
N THR A 215 21.68 27.40 2.03
CA THR A 215 21.62 25.97 2.32
C THR A 215 22.21 25.22 1.14
N ILE A 216 23.14 24.32 1.42
CA ILE A 216 23.68 23.37 0.47
C ILE A 216 23.39 21.99 1.02
N SER A 217 22.86 21.10 0.21
CA SER A 217 22.67 19.71 0.59
C SER A 217 23.05 18.78 -0.55
N VAL A 218 23.50 17.61 -0.18
CA VAL A 218 23.80 16.52 -1.11
C VAL A 218 23.25 15.23 -0.53
N ARG A 219 22.66 14.40 -1.38
CA ARG A 219 22.28 13.04 -1.08
C ARG A 219 22.88 12.11 -2.12
N HIS A 220 23.55 11.07 -1.66
CA HIS A 220 24.14 10.03 -2.48
C HIS A 220 23.53 8.70 -2.05
N GLU A 221 22.79 8.05 -2.94
CA GLU A 221 22.01 6.86 -2.59
C GLU A 221 22.03 5.80 -3.67
N ALA A 222 21.88 4.55 -3.22
CA ALA A 222 21.74 3.38 -4.07
C ALA A 222 20.49 2.60 -3.68
N ASP A 223 19.67 2.26 -4.67
CA ASP A 223 18.50 1.39 -4.51
C ASP A 223 18.75 0.06 -5.26
N SER A 224 18.46 -1.04 -4.59
CA SER A 224 18.57 -2.40 -5.15
C SER A 224 17.68 -2.61 -6.39
N LYS A 225 16.67 -1.77 -6.63
CA LYS A 225 15.85 -1.80 -7.85
C LYS A 225 16.63 -1.47 -9.12
N PHE A 226 17.77 -0.77 -8.97
CA PHE A 226 18.66 -0.44 -10.07
C PHE A 226 19.83 -1.41 -10.24
N VAL A 227 19.87 -2.50 -9.47
CA VAL A 227 20.87 -3.55 -9.65
C VAL A 227 20.69 -4.19 -11.04
N GLY A 228 21.77 -4.18 -11.82
CA GLY A 228 21.76 -4.62 -13.23
C GLY A 228 21.72 -3.46 -14.24
N SER A 229 21.58 -2.21 -13.79
CA SER A 229 21.83 -1.02 -14.60
C SER A 229 23.27 -0.51 -14.43
N ASP A 230 23.74 0.29 -15.36
CA ASP A 230 25.10 0.88 -15.31
C ASP A 230 25.25 1.89 -14.16
N GLN A 231 24.14 2.36 -13.58
CA GLN A 231 24.12 3.36 -12.51
C GLN A 231 23.20 2.93 -11.36
N VAL A 232 23.80 2.29 -10.36
CA VAL A 232 23.10 1.92 -9.11
C VAL A 232 23.04 3.09 -8.12
N TRP A 233 24.06 3.97 -8.18
CA TRP A 233 24.21 5.13 -7.31
C TRP A 233 23.73 6.41 -7.98
N GLY A 234 22.88 7.16 -7.29
CA GLY A 234 22.45 8.50 -7.67
C GLY A 234 23.00 9.57 -6.72
N THR A 235 23.39 10.72 -7.26
CA THR A 235 23.83 11.89 -6.47
C THR A 235 22.89 13.06 -6.75
N PHE A 236 22.33 13.63 -5.70
CA PHE A 236 21.29 14.66 -5.77
C PHE A 236 21.76 15.90 -4.97
N PRO A 237 22.47 16.83 -5.60
CA PRO A 237 22.82 18.09 -4.97
C PRO A 237 21.63 19.07 -5.01
N ALA A 238 21.52 19.92 -3.99
CA ALA A 238 20.56 21.01 -3.95
C ALA A 238 21.17 22.23 -3.25
N VAL A 239 20.87 23.42 -3.76
CA VAL A 239 21.33 24.70 -3.23
C VAL A 239 20.13 25.63 -3.11
N SER A 240 20.02 26.34 -2.00
CA SER A 240 19.03 27.40 -1.85
C SER A 240 19.63 28.62 -1.14
N LEU A 241 19.19 29.79 -1.57
CA LEU A 241 19.58 31.09 -1.01
C LEU A 241 18.31 31.82 -0.55
N ALA A 242 18.44 32.58 0.53
CA ALA A 242 17.35 33.44 0.96
C ALA A 242 17.90 34.74 1.58
N TRP A 243 17.17 35.81 1.34
CA TRP A 243 17.44 37.12 1.87
C TRP A 243 16.26 37.64 2.67
N ARG A 244 16.47 37.95 3.94
CA ARG A 244 15.50 38.61 4.82
C ARG A 244 15.62 40.12 4.63
N ILE A 245 14.87 40.66 3.69
CA ILE A 245 14.90 42.06 3.33
C ILE A 245 14.40 42.93 4.49
N ASN A 246 13.43 42.43 5.26
CA ASN A 246 12.91 43.14 6.44
C ASN A 246 13.98 43.41 7.54
N GLU A 247 15.07 42.63 7.57
CA GLU A 247 16.17 42.83 8.52
C GLU A 247 17.20 43.88 8.06
N GLU A 248 17.04 44.45 6.86
CA GLU A 248 17.93 45.47 6.35
C GLU A 248 17.65 46.84 6.97
N ASN A 249 18.71 47.64 7.11
CA ASN A 249 18.63 48.94 7.75
C ASN A 249 17.64 49.89 7.06
N PHE A 250 17.51 49.81 5.73
CA PHE A 250 16.59 50.65 4.94
C PHE A 250 15.12 50.26 5.16
N MET A 251 14.84 49.04 5.69
CA MET A 251 13.49 48.58 5.97
C MET A 251 13.01 48.87 7.39
N LYS A 252 13.90 49.22 8.33
CA LYS A 252 13.59 49.41 9.75
C LYS A 252 12.49 50.47 10.01
N ASN A 253 12.40 51.47 9.12
CA ASN A 253 11.38 52.55 9.24
C ASN A 253 10.03 52.17 8.61
N ILE A 254 9.90 51.04 7.96
CA ILE A 254 8.70 50.58 7.27
C ILE A 254 7.92 49.65 8.20
N LYS A 255 7.06 50.21 9.06
CA LYS A 255 6.36 49.50 10.14
C LYS A 255 5.20 48.60 9.67
N TRP A 256 4.71 48.79 8.45
CA TRP A 256 3.58 48.00 7.91
C TRP A 256 4.00 46.70 7.28
N ILE A 257 5.30 46.43 7.06
CA ILE A 257 5.84 45.16 6.58
C ILE A 257 6.50 44.43 7.74
N ASN A 258 5.86 43.39 8.25
CA ASN A 258 6.41 42.57 9.35
C ASN A 258 7.42 41.55 8.89
N SER A 259 7.31 41.02 7.67
CA SER A 259 8.23 40.04 7.10
C SER A 259 8.29 40.15 5.59
N LEU A 260 9.49 40.31 5.06
CA LEU A 260 9.76 40.28 3.62
C LEU A 260 11.00 39.42 3.36
N LYS A 261 10.83 38.29 2.69
CA LYS A 261 11.89 37.34 2.42
C LYS A 261 11.89 36.93 0.95
N LEU A 262 12.99 37.12 0.26
CA LEU A 262 13.25 36.60 -1.09
C LEU A 262 13.93 35.23 -0.98
N ARG A 263 13.57 34.29 -1.83
CA ARG A 263 14.16 32.95 -1.89
C ARG A 263 14.39 32.54 -3.34
N ALA A 264 15.51 31.80 -3.57
CA ALA A 264 15.85 31.16 -4.83
C ALA A 264 16.49 29.79 -4.52
N GLY A 265 16.22 28.78 -5.36
CA GLY A 265 16.79 27.44 -5.21
C GLY A 265 16.56 26.59 -6.47
#